data_cad403f44ed455f2bc139a585306aff6
#
_entry.id   cad403f44ed455f2bc139a585306aff6
#
_cell.length_a   1.000
_cell.length_b   1.000
_cell.length_c   1.000
_cell.angle_alpha   90.00
_cell.angle_beta   90.00
_cell.angle_gamma   90.00
#
_symmetry.space_group_name_H-M   'P 1'
#
loop_
_entity.id
_entity.type
_entity.pdbx_description
1 polymer ?
#
loop_
_entity_poly.entity_id
_entity_poly.type
_entity_poly.pdbx_seq_one_letter_code
_entity_poly.pdbx_strand_id
1 'polypeptide(L)'
;MTHPMARIALVGDRSANVRAHARIPAVIDALLRRDGIALDAYWIATVDAAACDLGRFDAIWLVPGSPYDSADGAIAAARTARERRIPFLGTCGGFQHALLEFARNVCGLSGVENAEVAPAAAEHLIVALECSLKGHEEAVMIVPGTLAAKISGPGRRTERYHCDYGLDPAYLGRLTAGGLSFSGFDDSGQVRIVELPGHPFFVGTLFQPELHGDGTQPHPIIVALAAAATAHATAAADAAALAG
;
A
#
# COMPACT_ATOMS: atom_id res chain seq x y z
N MET A 1 -7.07 -11.50 -27.70
CA MET A 1 -7.51 -12.18 -26.47
C MET A 1 -7.97 -11.09 -25.52
N THR A 2 -9.24 -11.08 -25.10
CA THR A 2 -9.72 -10.15 -24.07
C THR A 2 -9.18 -10.64 -22.74
N HIS A 3 -8.27 -9.89 -22.12
CA HIS A 3 -7.84 -10.18 -20.76
C HIS A 3 -9.04 -10.06 -19.80
N PRO A 4 -9.17 -10.95 -18.81
CA PRO A 4 -10.21 -10.81 -17.81
C PRO A 4 -10.04 -9.47 -17.10
N MET A 5 -11.15 -8.78 -16.83
CA MET A 5 -11.13 -7.54 -16.07
C MET A 5 -10.75 -7.86 -14.61
N ALA A 6 -9.62 -7.32 -14.14
CA ALA A 6 -9.12 -7.59 -12.81
C ALA A 6 -9.97 -6.88 -11.74
N ARG A 7 -10.29 -7.59 -10.66
CA ARG A 7 -11.04 -7.06 -9.52
C ARG A 7 -10.08 -6.56 -8.46
N ILE A 8 -10.24 -5.29 -8.07
CA ILE A 8 -9.43 -4.68 -7.02
C ILE A 8 -10.26 -4.30 -5.80
N ALA A 9 -9.82 -4.71 -4.62
CA ALA A 9 -10.37 -4.26 -3.35
C ALA A 9 -9.70 -2.94 -2.93
N LEU A 10 -10.50 -1.88 -2.81
CA LEU A 10 -10.10 -0.61 -2.19
C LEU A 10 -10.49 -0.70 -0.71
N VAL A 11 -9.55 -1.09 0.15
CA VAL A 11 -9.81 -1.26 1.58
C VAL A 11 -9.53 0.05 2.32
N GLY A 12 -10.54 0.55 3.04
CA GLY A 12 -10.45 1.81 3.79
C GLY A 12 -11.82 2.43 4.02
N ASP A 13 -11.91 3.37 4.96
CA ASP A 13 -13.16 4.00 5.36
C ASP A 13 -13.42 5.24 4.51
N ARG A 14 -14.28 5.08 3.50
CA ARG A 14 -14.49 6.09 2.46
C ARG A 14 -14.98 7.40 3.04
N SER A 15 -14.24 8.48 2.81
CA SER A 15 -14.53 9.81 3.33
C SER A 15 -14.32 10.90 2.27
N ALA A 16 -15.25 11.85 2.19
CA ALA A 16 -15.10 13.04 1.37
C ALA A 16 -14.00 13.98 1.86
N ASN A 17 -13.61 13.86 3.13
CA ASN A 17 -12.56 14.67 3.74
C ASN A 17 -11.15 14.17 3.39
N VAL A 18 -11.03 12.93 2.90
CA VAL A 18 -9.75 12.36 2.44
C VAL A 18 -9.59 12.63 0.94
N ARG A 19 -8.71 13.58 0.61
CA ARG A 19 -8.50 14.01 -0.79
C ARG A 19 -8.14 12.86 -1.73
N ALA A 20 -7.36 11.89 -1.24
CA ALA A 20 -6.97 10.71 -2.02
C ALA A 20 -8.21 9.91 -2.47
N HIS A 21 -9.21 9.75 -1.60
CA HIS A 21 -10.43 9.00 -1.92
C HIS A 21 -11.19 9.60 -3.11
N ALA A 22 -11.28 10.92 -3.16
CA ALA A 22 -11.93 11.62 -4.27
C ALA A 22 -11.16 11.49 -5.60
N ARG A 23 -9.84 11.20 -5.55
CA ARG A 23 -8.99 11.04 -6.72
C ARG A 23 -9.03 9.63 -7.32
N ILE A 24 -9.27 8.59 -6.52
CA ILE A 24 -9.21 7.19 -6.95
C ILE A 24 -10.09 6.91 -8.19
N PRO A 25 -11.36 7.35 -8.28
CA PRO A 25 -12.16 7.12 -9.49
C PRO A 25 -11.53 7.70 -10.76
N ALA A 26 -10.98 8.92 -10.69
CA ALA A 26 -10.32 9.55 -11.83
C ALA A 26 -9.02 8.82 -12.22
N VAL A 27 -8.27 8.31 -11.23
CA VAL A 27 -7.06 7.51 -11.45
C VAL A 27 -7.41 6.18 -12.15
N ILE A 28 -8.46 5.48 -11.71
CA ILE A 28 -8.92 4.22 -12.34
C ILE A 28 -9.37 4.48 -13.78
N ASP A 29 -10.11 5.54 -14.03
CA ASP A 29 -10.54 5.92 -15.36
C ASP A 29 -9.35 6.31 -16.26
N ALA A 30 -8.32 6.96 -15.70
CA ALA A 30 -7.09 7.28 -16.42
C ALA A 30 -6.27 6.02 -16.77
N LEU A 31 -6.21 5.00 -15.92
CA LEU A 31 -5.60 3.70 -16.23
C LEU A 31 -6.25 3.06 -17.46
N LEU A 32 -7.58 3.10 -17.54
CA LEU A 32 -8.29 2.58 -18.72
C LEU A 32 -7.96 3.38 -19.99
N ARG A 33 -8.05 4.72 -19.91
CA ARG A 33 -7.88 5.56 -21.11
C ARG A 33 -6.45 5.62 -21.64
N ARG A 34 -5.45 5.59 -20.75
CA ARG A 34 -4.04 5.81 -21.12
C ARG A 34 -3.28 4.51 -21.28
N ASP A 35 -3.52 3.57 -20.37
CA ASP A 35 -2.73 2.34 -20.27
C ASP A 35 -3.50 1.11 -20.78
N GLY A 36 -4.80 1.29 -21.11
CA GLY A 36 -5.66 0.20 -21.55
C GLY A 36 -5.97 -0.83 -20.46
N ILE A 37 -5.74 -0.48 -19.18
CA ILE A 37 -5.94 -1.37 -18.05
C ILE A 37 -7.32 -1.13 -17.44
N ALA A 38 -8.23 -2.09 -17.62
CA ALA A 38 -9.55 -2.08 -17.03
C ALA A 38 -9.52 -2.74 -15.65
N LEU A 39 -10.02 -2.03 -14.63
CA LEU A 39 -10.15 -2.53 -13.26
C LEU A 39 -11.62 -2.45 -12.82
N ASP A 40 -12.11 -3.52 -12.17
CA ASP A 40 -13.38 -3.54 -11.46
C ASP A 40 -13.10 -3.29 -9.97
N ALA A 41 -13.40 -2.08 -9.49
CA ALA A 41 -12.99 -1.60 -8.18
C ALA A 41 -14.13 -1.66 -7.16
N TYR A 42 -13.87 -2.32 -6.03
CA TYR A 42 -14.82 -2.50 -4.94
C TYR A 42 -14.30 -1.82 -3.68
N TRP A 43 -15.08 -0.89 -3.13
CA TRP A 43 -14.73 -0.26 -1.87
C TRP A 43 -15.21 -1.10 -0.70
N ILE A 44 -14.29 -1.43 0.22
CA ILE A 44 -14.53 -2.28 1.38
C ILE A 44 -14.12 -1.48 2.62
N ALA A 45 -15.09 -1.20 3.51
CA ALA A 45 -14.81 -0.56 4.79
C ALA A 45 -13.90 -1.44 5.65
N THR A 46 -13.06 -0.84 6.47
CA THR A 46 -12.12 -1.61 7.30
C THR A 46 -12.85 -2.51 8.29
N VAL A 47 -14.01 -2.10 8.80
CA VAL A 47 -14.85 -2.93 9.70
C VAL A 47 -15.35 -4.21 9.05
N ASP A 48 -15.50 -4.23 7.73
CA ASP A 48 -15.99 -5.37 6.95
C ASP A 48 -14.83 -6.24 6.41
N ALA A 49 -13.61 -5.70 6.37
CA ALA A 49 -12.47 -6.33 5.69
C ALA A 49 -12.10 -7.70 6.27
N ALA A 50 -12.21 -7.89 7.60
CA ALA A 50 -11.90 -9.17 8.24
C ALA A 50 -12.93 -10.26 7.93
N ALA A 51 -14.18 -9.90 7.64
CA ALA A 51 -15.25 -10.82 7.30
C ALA A 51 -15.40 -11.04 5.78
N CYS A 52 -14.84 -10.14 4.97
CA CYS A 52 -14.86 -10.23 3.52
C CYS A 52 -13.83 -11.26 3.03
N ASP A 53 -14.23 -12.11 2.07
CA ASP A 53 -13.24 -12.96 1.37
C ASP A 53 -12.40 -12.11 0.39
N LEU A 54 -11.38 -11.45 0.93
CA LEU A 54 -10.45 -10.66 0.15
C LEU A 54 -9.61 -11.51 -0.81
N GLY A 55 -9.57 -12.82 -0.61
CA GLY A 55 -8.86 -13.77 -1.48
C GLY A 55 -9.47 -13.91 -2.89
N ARG A 56 -10.67 -13.38 -3.12
CA ARG A 56 -11.34 -13.37 -4.42
C ARG A 56 -10.97 -12.17 -5.32
N PHE A 57 -10.16 -11.26 -4.80
CA PHE A 57 -9.69 -10.09 -5.55
C PHE A 57 -8.32 -10.35 -6.18
N ASP A 58 -8.04 -9.65 -7.27
CA ASP A 58 -6.79 -9.75 -8.01
C ASP A 58 -5.75 -8.73 -7.53
N ALA A 59 -6.17 -7.75 -6.75
CA ALA A 59 -5.30 -6.87 -5.99
C ALA A 59 -6.03 -6.30 -4.77
N ILE A 60 -5.25 -5.90 -3.76
CA ILE A 60 -5.73 -5.18 -2.58
C ILE A 60 -4.97 -3.85 -2.50
N TRP A 61 -5.72 -2.75 -2.49
CA TRP A 61 -5.18 -1.41 -2.26
C TRP A 61 -5.72 -0.90 -0.92
N LEU A 62 -4.87 -0.91 0.10
CA LEU A 62 -5.17 -0.35 1.42
C LEU A 62 -4.93 1.16 1.35
N VAL A 63 -6.03 1.91 1.15
CA VAL A 63 -6.02 3.33 0.81
C VAL A 63 -5.79 4.23 2.03
N PRO A 64 -5.39 5.51 1.85
CA PRO A 64 -5.20 6.44 2.97
C PRO A 64 -6.44 6.60 3.84
N GLY A 65 -6.29 7.07 5.08
CA GLY A 65 -7.42 7.41 5.95
C GLY A 65 -7.25 7.01 7.43
N SER A 66 -6.00 6.79 7.89
CA SER A 66 -5.73 6.57 9.32
C SER A 66 -6.15 7.80 10.16
N PRO A 67 -6.70 7.60 11.38
CA PRO A 67 -7.04 6.29 11.92
C PRO A 67 -8.21 5.62 11.18
N TYR A 68 -8.11 4.30 10.98
CA TYR A 68 -9.20 3.52 10.41
C TYR A 68 -10.26 3.19 11.47
N ASP A 69 -11.50 2.98 11.04
CA ASP A 69 -12.58 2.51 11.91
C ASP A 69 -12.27 1.13 12.51
N SER A 70 -11.51 0.29 11.77
CA SER A 70 -10.96 -0.97 12.24
C SER A 70 -9.50 -1.15 11.82
N ALA A 71 -8.56 -0.95 12.76
CA ALA A 71 -7.15 -1.26 12.55
C ALA A 71 -6.93 -2.76 12.26
N ASP A 72 -7.66 -3.64 12.94
CA ASP A 72 -7.59 -5.10 12.72
C ASP A 72 -8.05 -5.49 11.33
N GLY A 73 -9.08 -4.83 10.78
CA GLY A 73 -9.52 -5.05 9.41
C GLY A 73 -8.47 -4.62 8.37
N ALA A 74 -7.80 -3.48 8.60
CA ALA A 74 -6.70 -3.04 7.76
C ALA A 74 -5.51 -4.01 7.81
N ILE A 75 -5.16 -4.49 9.02
CA ILE A 75 -4.13 -5.52 9.24
C ILE A 75 -4.52 -6.85 8.55
N ALA A 76 -5.78 -7.28 8.67
CA ALA A 76 -6.28 -8.49 8.01
C ALA A 76 -6.18 -8.40 6.47
N ALA A 77 -6.42 -7.23 5.89
CA ALA A 77 -6.27 -7.01 4.45
C ALA A 77 -4.81 -7.15 3.99
N ALA A 78 -3.87 -6.52 4.71
CA ALA A 78 -2.44 -6.65 4.42
C ALA A 78 -1.95 -8.10 4.61
N ARG A 79 -2.42 -8.79 5.66
CA ARG A 79 -2.12 -10.20 5.92
C ARG A 79 -2.61 -11.10 4.80
N THR A 80 -3.87 -10.93 4.37
CA THR A 80 -4.46 -11.72 3.28
C THR A 80 -3.65 -11.54 2.00
N ALA A 81 -3.28 -10.30 1.66
CA ALA A 81 -2.44 -10.02 0.50
C ALA A 81 -1.09 -10.76 0.58
N ARG A 82 -0.40 -10.65 1.72
CA ARG A 82 0.91 -11.28 1.93
C ARG A 82 0.84 -12.81 1.86
N GLU A 83 -0.11 -13.42 2.59
CA GLU A 83 -0.19 -14.88 2.72
C GLU A 83 -0.71 -15.55 1.43
N ARG A 84 -1.68 -14.91 0.75
CA ARG A 84 -2.25 -15.43 -0.51
C ARG A 84 -1.54 -14.93 -1.76
N ARG A 85 -0.46 -14.14 -1.58
CA ARG A 85 0.36 -13.59 -2.69
C ARG A 85 -0.45 -12.75 -3.68
N ILE A 86 -1.46 -12.02 -3.17
CA ILE A 86 -2.30 -11.10 -3.94
C ILE A 86 -1.54 -9.77 -4.05
N PRO A 87 -1.40 -9.17 -5.24
CA PRO A 87 -0.82 -7.84 -5.42
C PRO A 87 -1.37 -6.82 -4.42
N PHE A 88 -0.46 -6.10 -3.73
CA PHE A 88 -0.79 -5.22 -2.62
C PHE A 88 -0.12 -3.86 -2.75
N LEU A 89 -0.89 -2.80 -2.54
CA LEU A 89 -0.40 -1.45 -2.32
C LEU A 89 -0.99 -0.90 -1.02
N GLY A 90 -0.14 -0.49 -0.08
CA GLY A 90 -0.56 0.24 1.11
C GLY A 90 -0.06 1.69 1.07
N THR A 91 -0.96 2.68 1.18
CA THR A 91 -0.59 4.10 1.05
C THR A 91 -0.94 4.87 2.31
N CYS A 92 -0.02 5.71 2.82
CA CYS A 92 -0.18 6.49 4.06
C CYS A 92 -0.54 5.59 5.25
N GLY A 93 -1.78 5.62 5.75
CA GLY A 93 -2.27 4.68 6.77
C GLY A 93 -2.14 3.22 6.37
N GLY A 94 -2.30 2.90 5.08
CA GLY A 94 -2.10 1.55 4.55
C GLY A 94 -0.65 1.06 4.65
N PHE A 95 0.33 1.95 4.45
CA PHE A 95 1.74 1.66 4.71
C PHE A 95 1.97 1.33 6.20
N GLN A 96 1.42 2.13 7.11
CA GLN A 96 1.57 1.94 8.54
C GLN A 96 0.99 0.58 8.99
N HIS A 97 -0.21 0.22 8.52
CA HIS A 97 -0.87 -1.03 8.89
C HIS A 97 -0.23 -2.27 8.24
N ALA A 98 0.35 -2.14 7.06
CA ALA A 98 1.18 -3.20 6.47
C ALA A 98 2.45 -3.47 7.29
N LEU A 99 3.09 -2.43 7.83
CA LEU A 99 4.22 -2.57 8.74
C LEU A 99 3.82 -3.21 10.08
N LEU A 100 2.68 -2.80 10.66
CA LEU A 100 2.13 -3.41 11.89
C LEU A 100 1.80 -4.88 11.67
N GLU A 101 1.16 -5.22 10.55
CA GLU A 101 0.89 -6.61 10.18
C GLU A 101 2.18 -7.44 10.16
N PHE A 102 3.18 -6.96 9.43
CA PHE A 102 4.44 -7.68 9.27
C PHE A 102 5.21 -7.81 10.58
N ALA A 103 5.27 -6.74 11.36
CA ALA A 103 5.91 -6.73 12.67
C ALA A 103 5.29 -7.77 13.61
N ARG A 104 3.96 -7.79 13.70
CA ARG A 104 3.22 -8.67 14.63
C ARG A 104 3.22 -10.12 14.17
N ASN A 105 2.94 -10.38 12.89
CA ASN A 105 2.67 -11.74 12.39
C ASN A 105 3.91 -12.43 11.79
N VAL A 106 4.94 -11.68 11.39
CA VAL A 106 6.18 -12.25 10.83
C VAL A 106 7.36 -12.10 11.78
N CYS A 107 7.54 -10.93 12.39
CA CYS A 107 8.68 -10.66 13.26
C CYS A 107 8.44 -11.00 14.74
N GLY A 108 7.23 -11.45 15.12
CA GLY A 108 6.88 -11.82 16.50
C GLY A 108 6.77 -10.63 17.47
N LEU A 109 6.59 -9.43 16.94
CA LEU A 109 6.44 -8.18 17.70
C LEU A 109 4.97 -7.93 18.05
N SER A 110 4.32 -8.84 18.77
CA SER A 110 2.86 -8.82 19.01
C SER A 110 2.37 -7.59 19.80
N GLY A 111 3.24 -6.94 20.59
CA GLY A 111 2.88 -5.81 21.46
C GLY A 111 3.08 -4.44 20.85
N VAL A 112 3.62 -4.32 19.63
CA VAL A 112 3.86 -3.01 19.02
C VAL A 112 2.58 -2.37 18.51
N GLU A 113 2.44 -1.06 18.71
CA GLU A 113 1.24 -0.30 18.38
C GLU A 113 1.54 0.90 17.48
N ASN A 114 0.46 1.54 16.99
CA ASN A 114 0.50 2.84 16.36
C ASN A 114 0.23 3.93 17.42
N ALA A 115 1.17 4.84 17.65
CA ALA A 115 1.04 5.92 18.61
C ALA A 115 -0.13 6.89 18.30
N GLU A 116 -0.61 6.93 17.05
CA GLU A 116 -1.78 7.73 16.68
C GLU A 116 -3.06 7.26 17.38
N VAL A 117 -3.23 5.95 17.54
CA VAL A 117 -4.45 5.35 18.11
C VAL A 117 -4.26 4.77 19.50
N ALA A 118 -3.05 4.42 19.88
CA ALA A 118 -2.72 3.83 21.19
C ALA A 118 -1.53 4.54 21.84
N PRO A 119 -1.63 5.86 22.16
CA PRO A 119 -0.50 6.64 22.65
C PRO A 119 0.03 6.18 24.03
N ALA A 120 -0.77 5.45 24.80
CA ALA A 120 -0.39 4.90 26.09
C ALA A 120 0.23 3.49 26.03
N ALA A 121 0.38 2.90 24.83
CA ALA A 121 1.01 1.59 24.69
C ALA A 121 2.49 1.64 25.09
N ALA A 122 3.03 0.48 25.50
CA ALA A 122 4.43 0.41 25.96
C ALA A 122 5.44 0.49 24.81
N GLU A 123 5.07 0.03 23.60
CA GLU A 123 5.94 0.00 22.43
C GLU A 123 5.19 0.50 21.20
N HIS A 124 5.80 1.40 20.45
CA HIS A 124 5.24 1.96 19.23
C HIS A 124 6.12 1.64 18.03
N LEU A 125 5.56 0.94 17.04
CA LEU A 125 6.18 0.75 15.73
C LEU A 125 6.01 1.99 14.86
N ILE A 126 4.83 2.62 14.96
CA ILE A 126 4.48 3.83 14.24
C ILE A 126 4.46 4.97 15.25
N VAL A 127 5.30 5.97 15.00
CA VAL A 127 5.53 7.12 15.88
C VAL A 127 5.28 8.45 15.17
N ALA A 128 5.07 9.52 15.92
CA ALA A 128 4.96 10.84 15.34
C ALA A 128 6.23 11.22 14.59
N LEU A 129 6.06 11.82 13.41
CA LEU A 129 7.16 12.40 12.64
C LEU A 129 7.68 13.66 13.35
N GLU A 130 8.97 13.96 13.22
CA GLU A 130 9.56 15.19 13.76
C GLU A 130 8.89 16.45 13.19
N CYS A 131 8.54 16.39 11.89
CA CYS A 131 7.78 17.43 11.21
C CYS A 131 6.53 16.84 10.56
N SER A 132 5.40 17.54 10.67
CA SER A 132 4.17 17.17 9.98
C SER A 132 4.39 17.23 8.47
N LEU A 133 3.96 16.18 7.77
CA LEU A 133 3.95 16.11 6.30
C LEU A 133 2.55 16.35 5.71
N LYS A 134 1.60 16.84 6.51
CA LYS A 134 0.24 17.11 6.03
C LYS A 134 0.21 18.24 4.99
N GLY A 135 -0.15 17.86 3.76
CA GLY A 135 -0.26 18.80 2.64
C GLY A 135 1.07 19.23 2.05
N HIS A 136 2.18 18.60 2.45
CA HIS A 136 3.52 18.90 1.97
C HIS A 136 3.93 18.04 0.78
N GLU A 137 4.85 18.56 -0.02
CA GLU A 137 5.64 17.83 -0.99
C GLU A 137 7.06 17.67 -0.42
N GLU A 138 7.52 16.43 -0.36
CA GLU A 138 8.83 16.09 0.19
C GLU A 138 9.57 15.12 -0.73
N ALA A 139 10.88 15.16 -0.64
CA ALA A 139 11.74 14.28 -1.42
C ALA A 139 11.69 12.84 -0.89
N VAL A 140 11.76 11.90 -1.81
CA VAL A 140 12.11 10.51 -1.53
C VAL A 140 13.26 10.07 -2.43
N MET A 141 14.29 9.53 -1.83
CA MET A 141 15.44 8.92 -2.51
C MET A 141 15.14 7.43 -2.71
N ILE A 142 14.92 7.02 -3.96
CA ILE A 142 14.63 5.62 -4.32
C ILE A 142 15.94 4.86 -4.51
N VAL A 143 16.09 3.75 -3.79
CA VAL A 143 17.28 2.92 -3.77
C VAL A 143 17.40 2.12 -5.08
N PRO A 144 18.54 2.16 -5.77
CA PRO A 144 18.78 1.38 -7.00
C PRO A 144 18.60 -0.12 -6.76
N GLY A 145 18.11 -0.85 -7.79
CA GLY A 145 17.95 -2.30 -7.76
C GLY A 145 16.68 -2.81 -7.09
N THR A 146 15.88 -1.93 -6.50
CA THR A 146 14.59 -2.25 -5.85
C THR A 146 13.44 -2.32 -6.85
N LEU A 147 12.28 -2.83 -6.43
CA LEU A 147 11.06 -2.81 -7.24
C LEU A 147 10.60 -1.36 -7.48
N ALA A 148 10.64 -0.50 -6.47
CA ALA A 148 10.31 0.92 -6.63
C ALA A 148 11.21 1.60 -7.67
N ALA A 149 12.51 1.27 -7.71
CA ALA A 149 13.43 1.78 -8.72
C ALA A 149 13.13 1.25 -10.14
N LYS A 150 12.67 0.02 -10.27
CA LYS A 150 12.23 -0.55 -11.56
C LYS A 150 10.97 0.15 -12.07
N ILE A 151 10.05 0.51 -11.18
CA ILE A 151 8.77 1.13 -11.50
C ILE A 151 8.93 2.63 -11.80
N SER A 152 9.63 3.34 -10.93
CA SER A 152 9.67 4.80 -10.95
C SER A 152 11.02 5.39 -11.35
N GLY A 153 12.05 4.56 -11.55
CA GLY A 153 13.44 4.97 -11.69
C GLY A 153 14.11 5.22 -10.33
N PRO A 154 15.43 5.00 -10.23
CA PRO A 154 16.19 5.29 -9.02
C PRO A 154 16.45 6.79 -8.84
N GLY A 155 16.82 7.18 -7.62
CA GLY A 155 17.23 8.54 -7.29
C GLY A 155 16.12 9.38 -6.69
N ARG A 156 16.33 10.70 -6.66
CA ARG A 156 15.49 11.67 -5.95
C ARG A 156 14.20 11.96 -6.73
N ARG A 157 13.06 11.87 -6.03
CA ARG A 157 11.74 12.26 -6.50
C ARG A 157 11.06 13.15 -5.47
N THR A 158 10.08 13.94 -5.90
CA THR A 158 9.21 14.71 -5.01
C THR A 158 7.85 14.07 -5.01
N GLU A 159 7.34 13.75 -3.80
CA GLU A 159 6.07 13.08 -3.61
C GLU A 159 5.17 13.88 -2.66
N ARG A 160 3.85 13.62 -2.71
CA ARG A 160 2.85 14.31 -1.87
C ARG A 160 2.47 13.48 -0.67
N TYR A 161 2.47 14.14 0.48
CA TYR A 161 2.18 13.53 1.77
C TYR A 161 0.95 14.16 2.43
N HIS A 162 0.33 13.37 3.30
CA HIS A 162 -0.67 13.86 4.24
C HIS A 162 -0.62 13.00 5.51
N CYS A 163 0.54 12.96 6.17
CA CYS A 163 0.83 12.09 7.31
C CYS A 163 1.54 12.86 8.42
N ASP A 164 1.24 12.48 9.69
CA ASP A 164 1.96 12.93 10.88
C ASP A 164 2.75 11.80 11.54
N TYR A 165 2.57 10.55 11.09
CA TYR A 165 3.14 9.37 11.71
C TYR A 165 3.89 8.53 10.69
N GLY A 166 5.00 7.90 11.14
CA GLY A 166 5.86 7.05 10.31
C GLY A 166 6.48 5.93 11.12
N LEU A 167 7.31 5.12 10.47
CA LEU A 167 8.03 4.01 11.11
C LEU A 167 9.08 4.53 12.08
N ASP A 168 9.11 3.99 13.31
CA ASP A 168 10.23 4.19 14.23
C ASP A 168 11.49 3.49 13.67
N PRO A 169 12.58 4.26 13.42
CA PRO A 169 13.84 3.70 12.90
C PRO A 169 14.45 2.58 13.75
N ALA A 170 14.13 2.51 15.04
CA ALA A 170 14.62 1.45 15.93
C ALA A 170 14.20 0.04 15.50
N TYR A 171 13.11 -0.08 14.73
CA TYR A 171 12.60 -1.37 14.24
C TYR A 171 13.14 -1.79 12.86
N LEU A 172 13.87 -0.93 12.14
CA LEU A 172 14.37 -1.22 10.80
C LEU A 172 15.11 -2.54 10.71
N GLY A 173 16.07 -2.77 11.63
CA GLY A 173 16.88 -3.99 11.63
C GLY A 173 16.03 -5.26 11.82
N ARG A 174 15.01 -5.22 12.69
CA ARG A 174 14.13 -6.36 12.97
C ARG A 174 13.23 -6.67 11.78
N LEU A 175 12.66 -5.65 11.15
CA LEU A 175 11.80 -5.81 9.98
C LEU A 175 12.59 -6.30 8.76
N THR A 176 13.82 -5.78 8.57
CA THR A 176 14.73 -6.26 7.50
C THR A 176 15.13 -7.71 7.73
N ALA A 177 15.47 -8.10 8.96
CA ALA A 177 15.76 -9.49 9.29
C ALA A 177 14.56 -10.43 9.06
N GLY A 178 13.35 -9.91 9.20
CA GLY A 178 12.10 -10.61 8.87
C GLY A 178 11.83 -10.74 7.37
N GLY A 179 12.55 -10.00 6.52
CA GLY A 179 12.44 -10.10 5.06
C GLY A 179 11.89 -8.88 4.33
N LEU A 180 11.55 -7.78 5.03
CA LEU A 180 11.19 -6.53 4.36
C LEU A 180 12.42 -5.84 3.75
N SER A 181 12.21 -5.15 2.66
CA SER A 181 13.19 -4.26 2.03
C SER A 181 12.67 -2.82 2.08
N PHE A 182 13.52 -1.91 2.51
CA PHE A 182 13.23 -0.47 2.52
C PHE A 182 13.87 0.16 1.30
N SER A 183 13.03 0.63 0.38
CA SER A 183 13.44 1.05 -0.96
C SER A 183 13.30 2.54 -1.23
N GLY A 184 12.81 3.32 -0.25
CA GLY A 184 12.74 4.76 -0.34
C GLY A 184 12.92 5.43 1.00
N PHE A 185 13.73 6.49 1.03
CA PHE A 185 14.06 7.27 2.24
C PHE A 185 13.98 8.75 1.93
N ASP A 186 13.65 9.57 2.92
CA ASP A 186 13.81 11.01 2.81
C ASP A 186 15.27 11.45 3.03
N ASP A 187 15.50 12.77 3.00
CA ASP A 187 16.83 13.35 3.18
C ASP A 187 17.41 13.15 4.61
N SER A 188 16.55 12.84 5.59
CA SER A 188 16.93 12.51 6.97
C SER A 188 17.10 11.01 7.23
N GLY A 189 16.88 10.19 6.22
CA GLY A 189 16.99 8.73 6.31
C GLY A 189 15.73 8.04 6.85
N GLN A 190 14.63 8.76 6.99
CA GLN A 190 13.35 8.16 7.39
C GLN A 190 12.74 7.36 6.24
N VAL A 191 12.16 6.20 6.55
CA VAL A 191 11.54 5.32 5.54
C VAL A 191 10.32 5.94 4.90
N ARG A 192 10.26 5.86 3.58
CA ARG A 192 9.13 6.34 2.76
C ARG A 192 8.53 5.26 1.86
N ILE A 193 9.30 4.19 1.55
CA ILE A 193 8.83 3.06 0.75
C ILE A 193 9.32 1.76 1.37
N VAL A 194 8.43 0.77 1.45
CA VAL A 194 8.73 -0.62 1.85
C VAL A 194 8.26 -1.59 0.78
N GLU A 195 9.00 -2.69 0.63
CA GLU A 195 8.71 -3.78 -0.29
C GLU A 195 8.84 -5.13 0.41
N LEU A 196 8.09 -6.13 -0.05
CA LEU A 196 8.29 -7.53 0.33
C LEU A 196 8.92 -8.29 -0.85
N PRO A 197 10.24 -8.51 -0.83
CA PRO A 197 10.94 -9.27 -1.87
C PRO A 197 10.35 -10.69 -2.04
N GLY A 198 10.31 -11.16 -3.29
CA GLY A 198 9.75 -12.46 -3.61
C GLY A 198 8.22 -12.52 -3.67
N HIS A 199 7.51 -11.47 -3.24
CA HIS A 199 6.08 -11.32 -3.48
C HIS A 199 5.85 -10.80 -4.91
N PRO A 200 4.76 -11.20 -5.62
CA PRO A 200 4.47 -10.71 -6.97
C PRO A 200 4.44 -9.19 -7.08
N PHE A 201 3.77 -8.53 -6.13
CA PHE A 201 3.76 -7.09 -5.94
C PHE A 201 3.31 -6.79 -4.51
N PHE A 202 4.20 -6.30 -3.67
CA PHE A 202 3.85 -5.83 -2.31
C PHE A 202 4.66 -4.58 -2.03
N VAL A 203 3.99 -3.44 -2.08
CA VAL A 203 4.60 -2.12 -1.89
C VAL A 203 3.79 -1.32 -0.89
N GLY A 204 4.49 -0.68 0.04
CA GLY A 204 3.93 0.35 0.92
C GLY A 204 4.60 1.69 0.68
N THR A 205 3.83 2.78 0.63
CA THR A 205 4.35 4.15 0.54
C THR A 205 3.76 5.04 1.62
N LEU A 206 4.60 5.80 2.32
CA LEU A 206 4.10 6.79 3.28
C LEU A 206 3.47 7.98 2.56
N PHE A 207 3.96 8.34 1.37
CA PHE A 207 3.32 9.31 0.50
C PHE A 207 2.04 8.74 -0.15
N GLN A 208 1.26 9.63 -0.74
CA GLN A 208 -0.03 9.31 -1.38
C GLN A 208 0.08 9.41 -2.90
N PRO A 209 0.39 8.32 -3.62
CA PRO A 209 0.48 8.30 -5.07
C PRO A 209 -0.87 8.69 -5.74
N GLU A 210 -1.98 8.57 -5.04
CA GLU A 210 -3.31 9.02 -5.46
C GLU A 210 -3.35 10.53 -5.73
N LEU A 211 -2.51 11.29 -5.05
CA LEU A 211 -2.41 12.75 -5.19
C LEU A 211 -1.45 13.22 -6.29
N HIS A 212 -0.88 12.27 -7.06
CA HIS A 212 0.03 12.61 -8.15
C HIS A 212 -0.67 13.47 -9.22
N GLY A 213 -0.04 14.57 -9.59
CA GLY A 213 -0.55 15.49 -10.58
C GLY A 213 -1.97 15.96 -10.30
N ASP A 214 -2.82 15.96 -11.32
CA ASP A 214 -4.25 16.30 -11.26
C ASP A 214 -5.17 15.07 -11.26
N GLY A 215 -4.61 13.85 -11.28
CA GLY A 215 -5.34 12.58 -11.36
C GLY A 215 -5.57 12.09 -12.79
N THR A 216 -5.17 12.84 -13.82
CA THR A 216 -5.27 12.41 -15.23
C THR A 216 -4.08 11.54 -15.65
N GLN A 217 -3.03 11.54 -14.85
CA GLN A 217 -1.84 10.71 -15.01
C GLN A 217 -1.66 9.86 -13.75
N PRO A 218 -1.98 8.55 -13.81
CA PRO A 218 -1.76 7.68 -12.66
C PRO A 218 -0.28 7.63 -12.29
N HIS A 219 -0.01 7.60 -10.99
CA HIS A 219 1.34 7.42 -10.49
C HIS A 219 1.92 6.08 -10.97
N PRO A 220 3.21 5.97 -11.32
CA PRO A 220 3.82 4.72 -11.81
C PRO A 220 3.58 3.52 -10.89
N ILE A 221 3.57 3.70 -9.57
CA ILE A 221 3.29 2.62 -8.60
C ILE A 221 1.85 2.11 -8.73
N ILE A 222 0.87 2.99 -8.99
CA ILE A 222 -0.53 2.58 -9.22
C ILE A 222 -0.67 1.86 -10.55
N VAL A 223 0.01 2.30 -11.60
CA VAL A 223 0.06 1.59 -12.89
C VAL A 223 0.65 0.19 -12.70
N ALA A 224 1.72 0.06 -11.92
CA ALA A 224 2.36 -1.23 -11.64
C ALA A 224 1.45 -2.16 -10.82
N LEU A 225 0.69 -1.64 -9.83
CA LEU A 225 -0.33 -2.42 -9.11
C LEU A 225 -1.40 -2.93 -10.08
N ALA A 226 -1.92 -2.06 -10.95
CA ALA A 226 -2.95 -2.41 -11.92
C ALA A 226 -2.47 -3.49 -12.91
N ALA A 227 -1.23 -3.38 -13.39
CA ALA A 227 -0.60 -4.40 -14.23
C ALA A 227 -0.43 -5.73 -13.49
N ALA A 228 -0.01 -5.70 -12.21
CA ALA A 228 0.12 -6.88 -11.37
C ALA A 228 -1.25 -7.55 -11.11
N ALA A 229 -2.31 -6.76 -10.89
CA ALA A 229 -3.68 -7.25 -10.75
C ALA A 229 -4.15 -8.00 -12.03
N THR A 230 -3.89 -7.41 -13.20
CA THR A 230 -4.24 -8.03 -14.49
C THR A 230 -3.48 -9.33 -14.69
N ALA A 231 -2.19 -9.38 -14.35
CA ALA A 231 -1.39 -10.61 -14.43
C ALA A 231 -1.91 -11.69 -13.48
N HIS A 232 -2.32 -11.32 -12.26
CA HIS A 232 -2.91 -12.23 -11.28
C HIS A 232 -4.24 -12.81 -11.79
N ALA A 233 -5.15 -11.97 -12.31
CA ALA A 233 -6.42 -12.40 -12.90
C ALA A 233 -6.22 -13.37 -14.08
N THR A 234 -5.25 -13.09 -14.93
CA THR A 234 -4.92 -13.94 -16.08
C THR A 234 -4.41 -15.31 -15.61
N ALA A 235 -3.47 -15.35 -14.67
CA ALA A 235 -2.93 -16.59 -14.11
C ALA A 235 -4.02 -17.45 -13.44
N ALA A 236 -4.97 -16.82 -12.73
CA ALA A 236 -6.10 -17.51 -12.11
C ALA A 236 -7.05 -18.10 -13.14
N ALA A 237 -7.33 -17.36 -14.24
CA ALA A 237 -8.15 -17.86 -15.35
C ALA A 237 -7.51 -19.03 -16.08
N ASP A 238 -6.20 -18.96 -16.35
CA ASP A 238 -5.43 -20.05 -16.98
C ASP A 238 -5.42 -21.31 -16.11
N ALA A 239 -5.23 -21.16 -14.80
CA ALA A 239 -5.27 -22.27 -13.86
C ALA A 239 -6.66 -22.94 -13.82
N ALA A 240 -7.74 -22.16 -13.85
CA ALA A 240 -9.11 -22.68 -13.89
C ALA A 240 -9.40 -23.43 -15.20
N ALA A 241 -8.90 -22.92 -16.34
CA ALA A 241 -9.06 -23.58 -17.65
C ALA A 241 -8.30 -24.91 -17.78
N LEU A 242 -7.20 -25.09 -17.03
CA LEU A 242 -6.44 -26.34 -16.99
C LEU A 242 -7.03 -27.39 -16.05
N ALA A 243 -7.90 -26.99 -15.12
CA ALA A 243 -8.52 -27.87 -14.12
C ALA A 243 -9.90 -28.40 -14.52
N GLY A 244 -10.52 -27.86 -15.61
CA GLY A 244 -11.82 -28.25 -16.17
C GLY A 244 -11.71 -29.03 -17.45
#